data_64ca8fbb036969c26c754e55e6cbdb09
#
_entry.id   64ca8fbb036969c26c754e55e6cbdb09
#
_cell.length_a   1.000
_cell.length_b   1.000
_cell.length_c   1.000
_cell.angle_alpha   90.00
_cell.angle_beta   90.00
_cell.angle_gamma   90.00
#
_symmetry.space_group_name_H-M   'P 1'
#
loop_
_entity.id
_entity.type
_entity.pdbx_description
1 polymer ?
#
loop_
_entity_poly.entity_id
_entity_poly.type
_entity_poly.pdbx_seq_one_letter_code
_entity_poly.pdbx_strand_id
1 'polypeptide(L)'
;MEYRTVTDFFRDFFPGKVQKVGIDAGLGCPGRCTYCCNTSFTPSYATGHITRQLDQGIRFFENKGPFYGYLAYFQSYTGTYGPSDKLVALYSEALSHPDILGLVIATRPDCLDPVLLDWFQHNFGGPSQPFLLVELGMESTNDSTLERIHRGHDWQCSVNAVNELHRRGIPVGAHLIIGLPGETDADFMLHAERLSELPINTLKLHQLQIIRNTPLARKYGQEPFPLLEAGQYADIVARFLKRLRKDIALDRFVSEAPQDMVIAPRWGLKPSQFKDLLDAAILSNETETKHT
;
A
#
# COMPACT_ATOMS: atom_id res chain seq x y z
N MET A 1 10.68 1.32 -20.72
CA MET A 1 11.36 1.28 -19.38
C MET A 1 10.82 0.11 -18.60
N GLU A 2 11.71 -0.74 -18.10
CA GLU A 2 11.35 -1.88 -17.27
C GLU A 2 11.37 -1.45 -15.79
N TYR A 3 10.37 -1.84 -15.02
CA TYR A 3 10.30 -1.61 -13.58
C TYR A 3 10.17 -2.94 -12.84
N ARG A 4 10.72 -3.02 -11.64
CA ARG A 4 10.64 -4.19 -10.78
C ARG A 4 9.22 -4.32 -10.22
N THR A 5 8.65 -5.51 -10.22
CA THR A 5 7.33 -5.79 -9.65
C THR A 5 7.42 -6.38 -8.24
N VAL A 6 6.34 -6.29 -7.46
CA VAL A 6 6.27 -6.97 -6.15
C VAL A 6 6.43 -8.49 -6.27
N THR A 7 6.05 -9.08 -7.40
CA THR A 7 6.30 -10.50 -7.68
C THR A 7 7.80 -10.78 -7.75
N ASP A 8 8.58 -9.89 -8.37
CA ASP A 8 10.04 -10.03 -8.44
C ASP A 8 10.67 -9.83 -7.06
N PHE A 9 10.15 -8.91 -6.25
CA PHE A 9 10.56 -8.75 -4.86
C PHE A 9 10.33 -10.01 -4.03
N PHE A 10 9.16 -10.65 -4.14
CA PHE A 10 8.90 -11.88 -3.39
C PHE A 10 9.72 -13.08 -3.86
N ARG A 11 10.20 -13.10 -5.11
CA ARG A 11 11.12 -14.14 -5.61
C ARG A 11 12.48 -14.15 -4.92
N ASP A 12 12.87 -13.04 -4.29
CA ASP A 12 14.11 -13.01 -3.48
C ASP A 12 13.98 -13.84 -2.20
N PHE A 13 12.73 -14.10 -1.74
CA PHE A 13 12.43 -14.77 -0.48
C PHE A 13 11.78 -16.15 -0.68
N PHE A 14 11.09 -16.35 -1.79
CA PHE A 14 10.28 -17.56 -2.03
C PHE A 14 10.57 -18.17 -3.39
N PRO A 15 10.69 -19.51 -3.48
CA PRO A 15 10.97 -20.20 -4.74
C PRO A 15 9.80 -20.21 -5.72
N GLY A 16 8.61 -19.76 -5.29
CA GLY A 16 7.40 -19.72 -6.08
C GLY A 16 6.52 -18.51 -5.79
N LYS A 17 5.43 -18.38 -6.55
CA LYS A 17 4.48 -17.28 -6.42
C LYS A 17 3.76 -17.35 -5.07
N VAL A 18 3.77 -16.27 -4.31
CA VAL A 18 3.00 -16.13 -3.06
C VAL A 18 1.82 -15.19 -3.25
N GLN A 19 0.77 -15.40 -2.46
CA GLN A 19 -0.45 -14.59 -2.51
C GLN A 19 -0.73 -13.94 -1.15
N LYS A 20 -1.00 -12.64 -1.14
CA LYS A 20 -1.49 -11.94 0.07
C LYS A 20 -2.96 -12.26 0.29
N VAL A 21 -3.30 -12.70 1.50
CA VAL A 21 -4.68 -12.94 1.96
C VAL A 21 -5.05 -11.87 2.95
N GLY A 22 -5.97 -10.97 2.56
CA GLY A 22 -6.40 -9.85 3.40
C GLY A 22 -7.17 -10.31 4.63
N ILE A 23 -6.86 -9.71 5.78
CA ILE A 23 -7.47 -10.00 7.08
C ILE A 23 -8.00 -8.70 7.69
N ASP A 24 -9.14 -8.79 8.36
CA ASP A 24 -9.61 -7.78 9.30
C ASP A 24 -9.46 -8.32 10.74
N ALA A 25 -8.50 -7.77 11.46
CA ALA A 25 -8.22 -8.15 12.84
C ALA A 25 -9.08 -7.38 13.86
N GLY A 26 -10.04 -6.58 13.42
CA GLY A 26 -10.86 -5.75 14.29
C GLY A 26 -10.09 -4.62 14.97
N LEU A 27 -8.94 -4.24 14.43
CA LEU A 27 -8.11 -3.15 14.95
C LEU A 27 -8.72 -1.79 14.61
N GLY A 28 -8.39 -0.78 15.40
CA GLY A 28 -8.80 0.60 15.15
C GLY A 28 -7.81 1.37 14.28
N CYS A 29 -8.08 2.67 14.16
CA CYS A 29 -7.16 3.64 13.59
C CYS A 29 -7.26 4.94 14.38
N PRO A 30 -6.15 5.56 14.82
CA PRO A 30 -6.19 6.82 15.56
C PRO A 30 -6.51 8.01 14.66
N GLY A 31 -6.31 7.86 13.34
CA GLY A 31 -6.52 8.92 12.35
C GLY A 31 -7.96 9.05 11.90
N ARG A 32 -8.30 10.28 11.44
CA ARG A 32 -9.57 10.59 10.79
C ARG A 32 -9.30 11.22 9.43
N CYS A 33 -8.51 10.52 8.58
CA CYS A 33 -8.16 11.02 7.26
C CYS A 33 -9.40 11.34 6.44
N THR A 34 -9.39 12.48 5.76
CA THR A 34 -10.59 13.01 5.09
C THR A 34 -11.08 12.13 3.93
N TYR A 35 -10.19 11.35 3.32
CA TYR A 35 -10.46 10.49 2.17
C TYR A 35 -10.79 9.04 2.54
N CYS A 36 -10.52 8.62 3.81
CA CYS A 36 -10.49 7.22 4.18
C CYS A 36 -11.88 6.66 4.54
N CYS A 37 -12.17 5.48 4.00
CA CYS A 37 -13.30 4.63 4.40
C CYS A 37 -12.82 3.18 4.46
N ASN A 38 -12.49 2.67 5.65
CA ASN A 38 -11.91 1.34 5.82
C ASN A 38 -12.79 0.21 5.27
N THR A 39 -14.10 0.34 5.34
CA THR A 39 -15.04 -0.67 4.81
C THR A 39 -14.94 -0.84 3.29
N SER A 40 -14.34 0.12 2.57
CA SER A 40 -14.18 0.04 1.11
C SER A 40 -13.08 -0.92 0.66
N PHE A 41 -12.19 -1.35 1.55
CA PHE A 41 -11.09 -2.27 1.20
C PHE A 41 -10.98 -3.49 2.12
N THR A 42 -11.93 -3.68 3.04
CA THR A 42 -12.02 -4.94 3.81
C THR A 42 -12.62 -6.03 2.93
N PRO A 43 -11.95 -7.16 2.72
CA PRO A 43 -12.51 -8.25 1.92
C PRO A 43 -13.83 -8.77 2.51
N SER A 44 -14.77 -9.13 1.65
CA SER A 44 -16.09 -9.62 2.09
C SER A 44 -16.04 -10.93 2.90
N TYR A 45 -14.98 -11.71 2.71
CA TYR A 45 -14.73 -12.95 3.48
C TYR A 45 -14.07 -12.69 4.84
N ALA A 46 -13.52 -11.49 5.08
CA ALA A 46 -12.78 -11.17 6.31
C ALA A 46 -13.72 -10.95 7.50
N THR A 47 -14.31 -12.04 8.01
CA THR A 47 -15.22 -12.04 9.15
C THR A 47 -14.88 -13.15 10.15
N GLY A 48 -14.99 -12.86 11.45
CA GLY A 48 -14.70 -13.82 12.52
C GLY A 48 -13.22 -13.93 12.88
N HIS A 49 -12.79 -15.05 13.44
CA HIS A 49 -11.41 -15.28 13.84
C HIS A 49 -10.45 -15.33 12.66
N ILE A 50 -9.18 -14.97 12.89
CA ILE A 50 -8.14 -14.85 11.85
C ILE A 50 -7.98 -16.14 11.07
N THR A 51 -7.88 -17.29 11.73
CA THR A 51 -7.76 -18.60 11.08
C THR A 51 -8.90 -18.85 10.08
N ARG A 52 -10.15 -18.55 10.46
CA ARG A 52 -11.30 -18.68 9.56
C ARG A 52 -11.21 -17.74 8.35
N GLN A 53 -10.77 -16.51 8.56
CA GLN A 53 -10.59 -15.55 7.47
C GLN A 53 -9.50 -16.02 6.49
N LEU A 54 -8.41 -16.60 7.01
CA LEU A 54 -7.36 -17.21 6.20
C LEU A 54 -7.89 -18.36 5.36
N ASP A 55 -8.61 -19.32 5.97
CA ASP A 55 -9.24 -20.43 5.26
C ASP A 55 -10.14 -19.95 4.10
N GLN A 56 -10.97 -18.95 4.38
CA GLN A 56 -11.89 -18.38 3.37
C GLN A 56 -11.15 -17.64 2.26
N GLY A 57 -10.12 -16.86 2.62
CA GLY A 57 -9.28 -16.13 1.66
C GLY A 57 -8.45 -17.07 0.80
N ILE A 58 -7.87 -18.13 1.36
CA ILE A 58 -7.13 -19.15 0.62
C ILE A 58 -8.04 -19.82 -0.41
N ARG A 59 -9.24 -20.29 0.00
CA ARG A 59 -10.25 -20.86 -0.91
C ARG A 59 -10.66 -19.90 -2.03
N PHE A 60 -10.78 -18.61 -1.73
CA PHE A 60 -11.09 -17.57 -2.74
C PHE A 60 -10.01 -17.48 -3.83
N PHE A 61 -8.75 -17.80 -3.49
CA PHE A 61 -7.63 -17.78 -4.42
C PHE A 61 -7.30 -19.12 -5.07
N GLU A 62 -7.84 -20.25 -4.60
CA GLU A 62 -7.53 -21.60 -5.12
C GLU A 62 -7.64 -21.72 -6.66
N ASN A 63 -8.63 -21.05 -7.26
CA ASN A 63 -8.85 -21.08 -8.70
C ASN A 63 -8.07 -20.01 -9.48
N LYS A 64 -7.20 -19.23 -8.81
CA LYS A 64 -6.45 -18.14 -9.45
C LYS A 64 -5.00 -18.48 -9.80
N GLY A 65 -4.63 -19.73 -9.62
CA GLY A 65 -3.32 -20.29 -10.01
C GLY A 65 -2.66 -21.07 -8.89
N PRO A 66 -1.61 -21.83 -9.20
CA PRO A 66 -0.80 -22.46 -8.17
C PRO A 66 -0.02 -21.39 -7.41
N PHE A 67 -0.16 -21.37 -6.10
CA PHE A 67 0.66 -20.57 -5.21
C PHE A 67 1.60 -21.47 -4.40
N TYR A 68 2.81 -20.99 -4.16
CA TYR A 68 3.78 -21.66 -3.27
C TYR A 68 3.32 -21.59 -1.81
N GLY A 69 2.62 -20.52 -1.44
CA GLY A 69 2.03 -20.30 -0.13
C GLY A 69 1.39 -18.92 -0.03
N TYR A 70 0.99 -18.54 1.16
CA TYR A 70 0.24 -17.33 1.40
C TYR A 70 0.91 -16.43 2.43
N LEU A 71 0.67 -15.13 2.34
CA LEU A 71 1.05 -14.14 3.34
C LEU A 71 -0.21 -13.57 3.99
N ALA A 72 -0.31 -13.66 5.30
CA ALA A 72 -1.41 -13.06 6.04
C ALA A 72 -1.27 -11.53 6.01
N TYR A 73 -2.23 -10.86 5.37
CA TYR A 73 -2.18 -9.43 5.13
C TYR A 73 -3.14 -8.66 6.04
N PHE A 74 -2.60 -8.06 7.09
CA PHE A 74 -3.31 -7.16 8.00
C PHE A 74 -3.51 -5.81 7.30
N GLN A 75 -4.48 -5.74 6.42
CA GLN A 75 -4.74 -4.62 5.52
C GLN A 75 -5.70 -3.59 6.12
N SER A 76 -6.71 -4.05 6.87
CA SER A 76 -7.79 -3.20 7.36
C SER A 76 -7.31 -2.34 8.53
N TYR A 77 -7.66 -1.06 8.52
CA TYR A 77 -7.34 -0.07 9.57
C TYR A 77 -5.84 0.18 9.73
N THR A 78 -5.33 0.10 10.96
CA THR A 78 -3.91 0.32 11.28
C THR A 78 -3.40 -0.93 12.00
N GLY A 79 -2.64 -1.75 11.27
CA GLY A 79 -2.25 -3.09 11.67
C GLY A 79 -1.44 -3.18 12.96
N THR A 80 -0.82 -2.08 13.40
CA THR A 80 -0.04 -1.99 14.65
C THR A 80 -0.68 -1.10 15.72
N TYR A 81 -1.99 -0.76 15.57
CA TYR A 81 -2.68 0.09 16.53
C TYR A 81 -3.40 -0.75 17.58
N GLY A 82 -2.78 -0.87 18.72
CA GLY A 82 -3.30 -1.60 19.88
C GLY A 82 -2.22 -1.99 20.87
N PRO A 83 -2.56 -2.59 22.03
CA PRO A 83 -1.59 -3.16 22.95
C PRO A 83 -0.74 -4.23 22.29
N SER A 84 0.59 -4.17 22.48
CA SER A 84 1.55 -5.05 21.80
C SER A 84 1.31 -6.53 22.07
N ASP A 85 0.90 -6.90 23.28
CA ASP A 85 0.55 -8.27 23.67
C ASP A 85 -0.64 -8.83 22.83
N LYS A 86 -1.66 -8.02 22.62
CA LYS A 86 -2.81 -8.38 21.78
C LYS A 86 -2.42 -8.51 20.29
N LEU A 87 -1.59 -7.59 19.80
CA LEU A 87 -1.10 -7.63 18.42
C LEU A 87 -0.26 -8.88 18.18
N VAL A 88 0.65 -9.21 19.10
CA VAL A 88 1.47 -10.42 19.05
C VAL A 88 0.59 -11.68 19.05
N ALA A 89 -0.47 -11.74 19.85
CA ALA A 89 -1.39 -12.86 19.84
C ALA A 89 -2.09 -13.03 18.50
N LEU A 90 -2.57 -11.95 17.87
CA LEU A 90 -3.20 -11.96 16.53
C LEU A 90 -2.23 -12.40 15.44
N TYR A 91 -0.99 -11.91 15.46
CA TYR A 91 0.03 -12.31 14.49
C TYR A 91 0.44 -13.77 14.65
N SER A 92 0.57 -14.23 15.91
CA SER A 92 0.88 -15.64 16.22
C SER A 92 -0.24 -16.57 15.79
N GLU A 93 -1.52 -16.18 15.94
CA GLU A 93 -2.66 -16.91 15.42
C GLU A 93 -2.54 -17.06 13.89
N ALA A 94 -2.26 -15.97 13.16
CA ALA A 94 -2.11 -16.03 11.72
C ALA A 94 -0.94 -16.93 11.30
N LEU A 95 0.20 -16.84 11.98
CA LEU A 95 1.39 -17.66 11.70
C LEU A 95 1.22 -19.13 12.07
N SER A 96 0.24 -19.50 12.92
CA SER A 96 -0.06 -20.89 13.24
C SER A 96 -0.74 -21.66 12.11
N HIS A 97 -1.25 -20.95 11.10
CA HIS A 97 -1.87 -21.59 9.94
C HIS A 97 -0.81 -22.21 9.02
N PRO A 98 -0.94 -23.50 8.61
CA PRO A 98 0.13 -24.23 7.92
C PRO A 98 0.53 -23.66 6.55
N ASP A 99 -0.38 -23.00 5.86
CA ASP A 99 -0.13 -22.43 4.53
C ASP A 99 0.40 -20.99 4.57
N ILE A 100 0.56 -20.40 5.77
CA ILE A 100 1.02 -19.02 5.94
C ILE A 100 2.54 -19.00 6.10
N LEU A 101 3.21 -18.34 5.16
CA LEU A 101 4.66 -18.20 5.11
C LEU A 101 5.18 -16.95 5.84
N GLY A 102 4.28 -16.05 6.22
CA GLY A 102 4.65 -14.79 6.86
C GLY A 102 3.53 -13.76 6.87
N LEU A 103 3.89 -12.56 7.26
CA LEU A 103 2.96 -11.45 7.44
C LEU A 103 3.26 -10.28 6.49
N VAL A 104 2.21 -9.60 6.07
CA VAL A 104 2.26 -8.24 5.55
C VAL A 104 1.39 -7.37 6.45
N ILE A 105 1.94 -6.31 7.02
CA ILE A 105 1.24 -5.47 7.99
C ILE A 105 1.15 -4.05 7.45
N ALA A 106 -0.04 -3.64 7.04
CA ALA A 106 -0.31 -2.25 6.66
C ALA A 106 -0.57 -1.41 7.91
N THR A 107 0.17 -0.33 8.06
CA THR A 107 0.07 0.52 9.23
C THR A 107 0.39 1.99 8.94
N ARG A 108 0.29 2.82 9.96
CA ARG A 108 0.67 4.24 9.94
C ARG A 108 2.09 4.41 10.47
N PRO A 109 2.86 5.38 9.93
CA PRO A 109 4.21 5.68 10.43
C PRO A 109 4.25 6.06 11.93
N ASP A 110 3.20 6.72 12.43
CA ASP A 110 3.07 7.16 13.82
C ASP A 110 2.53 6.10 14.79
N CYS A 111 2.37 4.84 14.33
CA CYS A 111 1.83 3.73 15.13
C CYS A 111 2.82 2.56 15.28
N LEU A 112 4.11 2.85 15.39
CA LEU A 112 5.15 1.84 15.59
C LEU A 112 5.63 1.86 17.04
N ASP A 113 5.15 0.90 17.83
CA ASP A 113 5.56 0.73 19.22
C ASP A 113 6.91 0.02 19.31
N PRO A 114 7.90 0.53 20.07
CA PRO A 114 9.22 -0.10 20.21
C PRO A 114 9.18 -1.56 20.67
N VAL A 115 8.27 -1.93 21.58
CA VAL A 115 8.13 -3.30 22.09
C VAL A 115 7.69 -4.24 20.96
N LEU A 116 6.77 -3.78 20.12
CA LEU A 116 6.33 -4.54 18.96
C LEU A 116 7.44 -4.67 17.91
N LEU A 117 8.21 -3.60 17.68
CA LEU A 117 9.35 -3.63 16.76
C LEU A 117 10.45 -4.58 17.23
N ASP A 118 10.70 -4.65 18.54
CA ASP A 118 11.64 -5.60 19.12
C ASP A 118 11.15 -7.04 18.91
N TRP A 119 9.85 -7.28 19.08
CA TRP A 119 9.26 -8.58 18.79
C TRP A 119 9.40 -8.95 17.31
N PHE A 120 9.17 -8.02 16.38
CA PHE A 120 9.41 -8.23 14.96
C PHE A 120 10.86 -8.62 14.68
N GLN A 121 11.80 -7.86 15.20
CA GLN A 121 13.24 -8.12 14.99
C GLN A 121 13.67 -9.50 15.49
N HIS A 122 13.07 -10.00 16.58
CA HIS A 122 13.42 -11.32 17.13
C HIS A 122 12.76 -12.49 16.39
N ASN A 123 11.60 -12.28 15.78
CA ASN A 123 10.78 -13.38 15.25
C ASN A 123 10.77 -13.46 13.71
N PHE A 124 11.37 -12.49 13.01
CA PHE A 124 11.37 -12.43 11.55
C PHE A 124 12.77 -12.15 10.98
N GLY A 125 12.97 -12.51 9.70
CA GLY A 125 14.19 -12.19 8.95
C GLY A 125 15.33 -13.19 9.08
N GLY A 126 15.22 -14.20 9.94
CA GLY A 126 16.19 -15.30 10.03
C GLY A 126 15.94 -16.39 8.97
N PRO A 127 16.94 -17.27 8.69
CA PRO A 127 16.87 -18.29 7.63
C PRO A 127 15.69 -19.27 7.75
N SER A 128 15.14 -19.48 8.95
CA SER A 128 14.01 -20.37 9.22
C SER A 128 12.83 -19.65 9.86
N GLN A 129 12.86 -18.33 9.86
CA GLN A 129 11.80 -17.51 10.41
C GLN A 129 10.79 -17.13 9.33
N PRO A 130 9.53 -16.84 9.70
CA PRO A 130 8.54 -16.36 8.76
C PRO A 130 8.95 -15.02 8.13
N PHE A 131 8.41 -14.74 6.96
CA PHE A 131 8.61 -13.47 6.27
C PHE A 131 7.79 -12.34 6.93
N LEU A 132 8.34 -11.12 6.93
CA LEU A 132 7.63 -9.91 7.33
C LEU A 132 7.86 -8.80 6.31
N LEU A 133 6.79 -8.09 5.94
CA LEU A 133 6.81 -6.82 5.24
C LEU A 133 5.91 -5.83 6.00
N VAL A 134 6.43 -4.68 6.38
CA VAL A 134 5.63 -3.60 6.96
C VAL A 134 5.35 -2.56 5.88
N GLU A 135 4.07 -2.35 5.57
CA GLU A 135 3.61 -1.37 4.58
C GLU A 135 3.14 -0.09 5.29
N LEU A 136 3.85 1.01 5.07
CA LEU A 136 3.57 2.30 5.70
C LEU A 136 2.67 3.17 4.80
N GLY A 137 1.50 3.52 5.30
CA GLY A 137 0.63 4.51 4.67
C GLY A 137 1.21 5.91 4.85
N MET A 138 2.06 6.35 3.94
CA MET A 138 2.64 7.71 3.94
C MET A 138 1.67 8.71 3.31
N GLU A 139 1.01 8.31 2.24
CA GLU A 139 -0.01 8.99 1.45
C GLU A 139 0.51 10.18 0.65
N SER A 140 1.37 11.03 1.23
CA SER A 140 2.08 12.14 0.60
C SER A 140 3.44 12.34 1.27
N THR A 141 4.36 13.01 0.58
CA THR A 141 5.63 13.50 1.17
C THR A 141 5.58 15.02 1.45
N ASN A 142 4.41 15.65 1.26
CA ASN A 142 4.21 17.08 1.43
C ASN A 142 3.41 17.34 2.71
N ASP A 143 4.02 18.00 3.70
CA ASP A 143 3.41 18.25 5.00
C ASP A 143 2.13 19.07 4.92
N SER A 144 2.04 20.05 4.01
CA SER A 144 0.81 20.82 3.82
C SER A 144 -0.33 19.98 3.28
N THR A 145 -0.03 18.95 2.48
CA THR A 145 -1.01 17.96 2.02
C THR A 145 -1.41 17.04 3.16
N LEU A 146 -0.45 16.52 3.92
CA LEU A 146 -0.71 15.64 5.09
C LEU A 146 -1.61 16.34 6.12
N GLU A 147 -1.37 17.61 6.39
CA GLU A 147 -2.24 18.43 7.24
C GLU A 147 -3.66 18.56 6.66
N ARG A 148 -3.76 18.93 5.37
CA ARG A 148 -5.03 19.11 4.65
C ARG A 148 -5.91 17.86 4.63
N ILE A 149 -5.31 16.67 4.51
CA ILE A 149 -6.03 15.40 4.54
C ILE A 149 -6.23 14.84 5.95
N HIS A 150 -5.82 15.57 6.98
CA HIS A 150 -5.87 15.18 8.39
C HIS A 150 -5.13 13.84 8.65
N ARG A 151 -3.93 13.70 8.08
CA ARG A 151 -3.15 12.47 8.21
C ARG A 151 -2.67 12.25 9.65
N GLY A 152 -2.41 13.33 10.40
CA GLY A 152 -2.05 13.29 11.82
C GLY A 152 -0.57 13.00 12.11
N HIS A 153 0.25 12.88 11.07
CA HIS A 153 1.72 12.86 11.12
C HIS A 153 2.29 13.65 9.94
N ASP A 154 3.54 14.06 10.06
CA ASP A 154 4.31 14.76 9.03
C ASP A 154 5.20 13.79 8.21
N TRP A 155 5.89 14.32 7.23
CA TRP A 155 6.84 13.57 6.41
C TRP A 155 8.02 13.03 7.23
N GLN A 156 8.53 13.81 8.19
CA GLN A 156 9.65 13.39 9.03
C GLN A 156 9.29 12.15 9.87
N CYS A 157 8.05 12.03 10.33
CA CYS A 157 7.56 10.82 10.98
C CYS A 157 7.66 9.59 10.07
N SER A 158 7.30 9.74 8.79
CA SER A 158 7.44 8.67 7.79
C SER A 158 8.91 8.28 7.56
N VAL A 159 9.81 9.26 7.45
CA VAL A 159 11.26 9.04 7.33
C VAL A 159 11.80 8.28 8.54
N ASN A 160 11.42 8.69 9.74
CA ASN A 160 11.86 8.04 10.99
C ASN A 160 11.37 6.59 11.06
N ALA A 161 10.11 6.34 10.71
CA ALA A 161 9.51 5.00 10.69
C ALA A 161 10.23 4.06 9.72
N VAL A 162 10.52 4.52 8.49
CA VAL A 162 11.28 3.73 7.51
C VAL A 162 12.67 3.37 8.02
N ASN A 163 13.41 4.37 8.55
CA ASN A 163 14.77 4.16 9.05
C ASN A 163 14.78 3.22 10.27
N GLU A 164 13.77 3.30 11.12
CA GLU A 164 13.64 2.43 12.29
C GLU A 164 13.40 0.97 11.89
N LEU A 165 12.50 0.72 10.93
CA LEU A 165 12.26 -0.61 10.40
C LEU A 165 13.48 -1.16 9.66
N HIS A 166 14.09 -0.35 8.79
CA HIS A 166 15.28 -0.72 8.03
C HIS A 166 16.46 -1.10 8.95
N ARG A 167 16.71 -0.33 10.00
CA ARG A 167 17.78 -0.61 10.98
C ARG A 167 17.59 -1.94 11.70
N ARG A 168 16.35 -2.43 11.80
CA ARG A 168 16.00 -3.75 12.35
C ARG A 168 16.01 -4.86 11.29
N GLY A 169 16.37 -4.56 10.04
CA GLY A 169 16.36 -5.53 8.94
C GLY A 169 14.95 -5.91 8.46
N ILE A 170 13.92 -5.10 8.79
CA ILE A 170 12.55 -5.35 8.38
C ILE A 170 12.28 -4.68 7.03
N PRO A 171 11.89 -5.43 5.99
CA PRO A 171 11.47 -4.87 4.71
C PRO A 171 10.31 -3.87 4.85
N VAL A 172 10.40 -2.76 4.10
CA VAL A 172 9.43 -1.66 4.16
C VAL A 172 8.75 -1.45 2.82
N GLY A 173 7.43 -1.44 2.82
CA GLY A 173 6.61 -0.95 1.71
C GLY A 173 6.08 0.46 2.01
N ALA A 174 5.90 1.27 0.97
CA ALA A 174 5.26 2.58 1.07
C ALA A 174 3.93 2.60 0.29
N HIS A 175 2.93 3.33 0.81
CA HIS A 175 1.72 3.68 0.08
C HIS A 175 1.71 5.18 -0.19
N LEU A 176 1.37 5.57 -1.42
CA LEU A 176 1.28 6.95 -1.86
C LEU A 176 0.01 7.18 -2.68
N ILE A 177 -0.67 8.29 -2.45
CA ILE A 177 -1.84 8.70 -3.22
C ILE A 177 -1.42 9.84 -4.15
N ILE A 178 -1.62 9.67 -5.45
CA ILE A 178 -1.42 10.71 -6.46
C ILE A 178 -2.75 11.43 -6.73
N GLY A 179 -2.70 12.75 -6.74
CA GLY A 179 -3.85 13.61 -7.02
C GLY A 179 -4.58 14.09 -5.76
N LEU A 180 -3.93 14.07 -4.61
CA LEU A 180 -4.48 14.67 -3.38
C LEU A 180 -4.72 16.18 -3.59
N PRO A 181 -5.78 16.76 -2.96
CA PRO A 181 -6.13 18.15 -3.16
C PRO A 181 -4.97 19.11 -2.87
N GLY A 182 -4.67 19.98 -3.83
CA GLY A 182 -3.63 21.00 -3.74
C GLY A 182 -2.23 20.53 -4.11
N GLU A 183 -2.04 19.27 -4.48
CA GLU A 183 -0.81 18.80 -5.10
C GLU A 183 -0.78 19.10 -6.59
N THR A 184 0.41 19.36 -7.08
CA THR A 184 0.72 19.69 -8.47
C THR A 184 1.60 18.61 -9.10
N ASP A 185 1.82 18.73 -10.39
CA ASP A 185 2.73 17.86 -11.13
C ASP A 185 4.15 17.86 -10.54
N ALA A 186 4.63 19.03 -10.09
CA ALA A 186 5.94 19.13 -9.43
C ALA A 186 5.99 18.36 -8.11
N ASP A 187 4.90 18.36 -7.34
CA ASP A 187 4.81 17.61 -6.09
C ASP A 187 4.88 16.11 -6.37
N PHE A 188 4.21 15.61 -7.42
CA PHE A 188 4.26 14.18 -7.77
C PHE A 188 5.68 13.73 -8.13
N MET A 189 6.43 14.57 -8.84
CA MET A 189 7.81 14.27 -9.18
C MET A 189 8.73 14.30 -7.94
N LEU A 190 8.51 15.27 -7.03
CA LEU A 190 9.22 15.36 -5.76
C LEU A 190 8.95 14.13 -4.86
N HIS A 191 7.73 13.58 -4.89
CA HIS A 191 7.45 12.34 -4.17
C HIS A 191 8.35 11.18 -4.62
N ALA A 192 8.57 11.02 -5.94
CA ALA A 192 9.44 9.98 -6.46
C ALA A 192 10.89 10.15 -5.99
N GLU A 193 11.38 11.40 -5.99
CA GLU A 193 12.73 11.74 -5.53
C GLU A 193 12.89 11.45 -4.04
N ARG A 194 11.99 11.96 -3.19
CA ARG A 194 12.02 11.74 -1.74
C ARG A 194 11.89 10.28 -1.34
N LEU A 195 11.03 9.50 -2.02
CA LEU A 195 10.91 8.07 -1.76
C LEU A 195 12.17 7.31 -2.19
N SER A 196 12.88 7.77 -3.22
CA SER A 196 14.14 7.17 -3.68
C SER A 196 15.29 7.32 -2.69
N GLU A 197 15.25 8.33 -1.83
CA GLU A 197 16.24 8.55 -0.76
C GLU A 197 16.04 7.60 0.42
N LEU A 198 14.85 6.98 0.55
CA LEU A 198 14.50 6.11 1.65
C LEU A 198 14.82 4.63 1.33
N PRO A 199 15.23 3.82 2.32
CA PRO A 199 15.46 2.39 2.14
C PRO A 199 14.15 1.58 2.10
N ILE A 200 13.20 2.00 1.26
CA ILE A 200 11.98 1.25 1.00
C ILE A 200 12.21 0.16 -0.06
N ASN A 201 11.49 -0.95 0.06
CA ASN A 201 11.58 -2.12 -0.82
C ASN A 201 10.44 -2.20 -1.83
N THR A 202 9.24 -1.79 -1.42
CA THR A 202 8.06 -1.84 -2.30
C THR A 202 7.27 -0.54 -2.25
N LEU A 203 6.54 -0.25 -3.32
CA LEU A 203 5.69 0.94 -3.42
C LEU A 203 4.32 0.57 -4.01
N LYS A 204 3.26 1.02 -3.36
CA LYS A 204 1.89 1.05 -3.88
C LYS A 204 1.52 2.47 -4.26
N LEU A 205 1.18 2.66 -5.51
CA LEU A 205 0.57 3.90 -5.98
C LEU A 205 -0.96 3.75 -6.02
N HIS A 206 -1.65 4.81 -5.62
CA HIS A 206 -3.09 4.93 -5.68
C HIS A 206 -3.45 6.25 -6.35
N GLN A 207 -4.42 6.22 -7.26
CA GLN A 207 -5.09 7.47 -7.63
C GLN A 207 -6.01 7.90 -6.48
N LEU A 208 -6.17 9.21 -6.29
CA LEU A 208 -7.23 9.70 -5.40
C LEU A 208 -8.60 9.23 -5.90
N GLN A 209 -9.39 8.65 -5.03
CA GLN A 209 -10.80 8.35 -5.24
C GLN A 209 -11.66 9.08 -4.20
N ILE A 210 -12.73 9.67 -4.65
CA ILE A 210 -13.76 10.23 -3.77
C ILE A 210 -14.71 9.10 -3.39
N ILE A 211 -14.58 8.62 -2.16
CA ILE A 211 -15.33 7.49 -1.62
C ILE A 211 -16.53 7.99 -0.80
N ARG A 212 -17.70 7.39 -1.00
CA ARG A 212 -18.91 7.71 -0.24
C ARG A 212 -18.66 7.68 1.27
N ASN A 213 -19.42 8.45 2.00
CA ASN A 213 -19.40 8.53 3.47
C ASN A 213 -18.08 9.10 4.06
N THR A 214 -17.20 9.68 3.25
CA THR A 214 -15.98 10.36 3.72
C THR A 214 -16.18 11.87 3.87
N PRO A 215 -15.39 12.55 4.73
CA PRO A 215 -15.36 14.01 4.78
C PRO A 215 -15.02 14.64 3.42
N LEU A 216 -14.10 14.03 2.68
CA LEU A 216 -13.69 14.50 1.35
C LEU A 216 -14.83 14.43 0.33
N ALA A 217 -15.67 13.37 0.40
CA ALA A 217 -16.85 13.27 -0.45
C ALA A 217 -17.86 14.38 -0.19
N ARG A 218 -18.07 14.76 1.08
CA ARG A 218 -18.94 15.89 1.43
C ARG A 218 -18.39 17.20 0.89
N LYS A 219 -17.08 17.46 1.07
CA LYS A 219 -16.41 18.64 0.52
C LYS A 219 -16.51 18.68 -1.01
N TYR A 220 -16.23 17.58 -1.67
CA TYR A 220 -16.31 17.47 -3.14
C TYR A 220 -17.72 17.72 -3.66
N GLY A 221 -18.76 17.31 -2.94
CA GLY A 221 -20.16 17.57 -3.29
C GLY A 221 -20.56 19.04 -3.15
N GLN A 222 -19.91 19.80 -2.27
CA GLN A 222 -20.16 21.23 -2.06
C GLN A 222 -19.32 22.10 -3.02
N GLU A 223 -18.07 21.75 -3.19
CA GLU A 223 -17.09 22.47 -4.00
C GLU A 223 -16.24 21.44 -4.79
N PRO A 224 -16.72 21.03 -5.98
CA PRO A 224 -15.97 20.11 -6.83
C PRO A 224 -14.60 20.67 -7.25
N PHE A 225 -13.60 19.84 -7.21
CA PHE A 225 -12.24 20.15 -7.68
C PHE A 225 -11.79 19.14 -8.75
N PRO A 226 -10.83 19.50 -9.63
CA PRO A 226 -10.34 18.61 -10.67
C PRO A 226 -9.79 17.31 -10.10
N LEU A 227 -10.14 16.20 -10.74
CA LEU A 227 -9.57 14.87 -10.49
C LEU A 227 -8.85 14.40 -11.75
N LEU A 228 -7.84 13.56 -11.57
CA LEU A 228 -7.07 13.04 -12.69
C LEU A 228 -7.90 12.04 -13.52
N GLU A 229 -7.92 12.22 -14.82
CA GLU A 229 -8.38 11.22 -15.77
C GLU A 229 -7.34 10.10 -15.91
N ALA A 230 -7.77 8.91 -16.35
CA ALA A 230 -6.91 7.72 -16.41
C ALA A 230 -5.64 7.93 -17.24
N GLY A 231 -5.74 8.62 -18.39
CA GLY A 231 -4.60 8.95 -19.25
C GLY A 231 -3.63 9.93 -18.59
N GLN A 232 -4.15 10.97 -17.92
CA GLN A 232 -3.33 11.92 -17.17
C GLN A 232 -2.58 11.23 -16.03
N TYR A 233 -3.27 10.37 -15.28
CA TYR A 233 -2.66 9.59 -14.21
C TYR A 233 -1.59 8.64 -14.74
N ALA A 234 -1.83 7.97 -15.86
CA ALA A 234 -0.84 7.07 -16.48
C ALA A 234 0.42 7.83 -16.92
N ASP A 235 0.27 9.04 -17.49
CA ASP A 235 1.41 9.89 -17.85
C ASP A 235 2.21 10.34 -16.61
N ILE A 236 1.52 10.79 -15.57
CA ILE A 236 2.16 11.15 -14.29
C ILE A 236 2.94 9.96 -13.72
N VAL A 237 2.33 8.77 -13.67
CA VAL A 237 3.00 7.55 -13.18
C VAL A 237 4.21 7.19 -14.05
N ALA A 238 4.13 7.31 -15.37
CA ALA A 238 5.26 7.06 -16.27
C ALA A 238 6.45 7.99 -15.97
N ARG A 239 6.19 9.28 -15.76
CA ARG A 239 7.21 10.28 -15.40
C ARG A 239 7.74 10.08 -13.97
N PHE A 240 6.87 9.70 -13.05
CA PHE A 240 7.22 9.31 -11.67
C PHE A 240 8.21 8.15 -11.66
N LEU A 241 7.92 7.07 -12.42
CA LEU A 241 8.78 5.89 -12.54
C LEU A 241 10.15 6.18 -13.14
N LYS A 242 10.29 7.22 -13.97
CA LYS A 242 11.60 7.66 -14.48
C LYS A 242 12.51 8.20 -13.36
N ARG A 243 11.92 8.85 -12.33
CA ARG A 243 12.65 9.43 -11.20
C ARG A 243 12.83 8.47 -10.03
N LEU A 244 11.95 7.48 -9.95
CA LEU A 244 11.99 6.51 -8.85
C LEU A 244 13.22 5.60 -8.97
N ARG A 245 13.87 5.32 -7.86
CA ARG A 245 14.96 4.34 -7.74
C ARG A 245 14.52 2.96 -8.25
N LYS A 246 15.32 2.33 -9.10
CA LYS A 246 14.91 1.17 -9.90
C LYS A 246 14.77 -0.15 -9.12
N ASP A 247 15.36 -0.25 -7.95
CA ASP A 247 15.25 -1.42 -7.06
C ASP A 247 13.95 -1.45 -6.23
N ILE A 248 13.22 -0.33 -6.15
CA ILE A 248 11.91 -0.29 -5.50
C ILE A 248 10.89 -1.05 -6.36
N ALA A 249 10.31 -2.10 -5.79
CA ALA A 249 9.34 -2.94 -6.48
C ALA A 249 7.91 -2.37 -6.41
N LEU A 250 7.25 -2.31 -7.56
CA LEU A 250 5.88 -1.79 -7.67
C LEU A 250 4.87 -2.89 -7.35
N ASP A 251 4.00 -2.66 -6.36
CA ASP A 251 2.96 -3.61 -5.95
C ASP A 251 1.68 -3.41 -6.79
N ARG A 252 1.21 -2.18 -6.91
CA ARG A 252 0.09 -1.81 -7.78
C ARG A 252 0.14 -0.33 -8.14
N PHE A 253 -0.61 0.03 -9.18
CA PHE A 253 -0.69 1.39 -9.69
C PHE A 253 -2.05 2.06 -9.48
N VAL A 254 -3.11 1.28 -9.18
CA VAL A 254 -4.47 1.79 -9.05
C VAL A 254 -5.16 1.21 -7.82
N SER A 255 -6.03 2.00 -7.20
CA SER A 255 -6.92 1.52 -6.14
C SER A 255 -8.19 0.93 -6.74
N GLU A 256 -8.69 -0.14 -6.14
CA GLU A 256 -9.93 -0.81 -6.51
C GLU A 256 -10.90 -0.77 -5.33
N ALA A 257 -11.59 0.34 -5.14
CA ALA A 257 -12.71 0.38 -4.23
C ALA A 257 -14.00 -0.17 -4.90
N PRO A 258 -14.96 -0.72 -4.13
CA PRO A 258 -16.24 -1.16 -4.68
C PRO A 258 -16.90 -0.04 -5.49
N GLN A 259 -17.39 -0.38 -6.68
CA GLN A 259 -17.91 0.59 -7.67
C GLN A 259 -19.08 1.43 -7.14
N ASP A 260 -19.90 0.86 -6.28
CA ASP A 260 -21.02 1.54 -5.61
C ASP A 260 -20.56 2.56 -4.58
N MET A 261 -19.35 2.41 -4.03
CA MET A 261 -18.76 3.34 -3.08
C MET A 261 -18.00 4.49 -3.74
N VAL A 262 -17.54 4.33 -4.98
CA VAL A 262 -16.79 5.37 -5.70
C VAL A 262 -17.74 6.43 -6.25
N ILE A 263 -17.51 7.69 -5.89
CA ILE A 263 -18.20 8.86 -6.47
C ILE A 263 -17.46 9.30 -7.74
N ALA A 264 -16.14 9.52 -7.63
CA ALA A 264 -15.26 9.98 -8.71
C ALA A 264 -13.77 9.66 -8.39
N PRO A 265 -12.86 9.60 -9.38
CA PRO A 265 -13.20 9.42 -10.78
C PRO A 265 -13.71 7.99 -11.05
N ARG A 266 -14.54 7.84 -12.07
CA ARG A 266 -15.03 6.53 -12.51
C ARG A 266 -14.42 6.19 -13.86
N TRP A 267 -13.21 5.69 -13.86
CA TRP A 267 -12.52 5.33 -15.12
C TRP A 267 -13.13 4.11 -15.82
N GLY A 268 -13.78 3.21 -15.08
CA GLY A 268 -14.38 1.99 -15.65
C GLY A 268 -13.34 0.99 -16.17
N LEU A 269 -12.08 1.14 -15.81
CA LEU A 269 -10.97 0.31 -16.28
C LEU A 269 -10.66 -0.81 -15.29
N LYS A 270 -10.34 -1.99 -15.83
CA LYS A 270 -9.70 -3.06 -15.06
C LYS A 270 -8.22 -2.75 -14.88
N PRO A 271 -7.54 -3.30 -13.84
CA PRO A 271 -6.10 -3.10 -13.64
C PRO A 271 -5.24 -3.44 -14.85
N SER A 272 -5.59 -4.47 -15.61
CA SER A 272 -4.89 -4.83 -16.86
C SER A 272 -5.02 -3.75 -17.93
N GLN A 273 -6.21 -3.17 -18.10
CA GLN A 273 -6.44 -2.08 -19.05
C GLN A 273 -5.71 -0.80 -18.66
N PHE A 274 -5.64 -0.51 -17.36
CA PHE A 274 -4.80 0.60 -16.87
C PHE A 274 -3.31 0.32 -17.14
N LYS A 275 -2.86 -0.93 -16.96
CA LYS A 275 -1.48 -1.30 -17.29
C LYS A 275 -1.16 -1.04 -18.77
N ASP A 276 -2.08 -1.34 -19.69
CA ASP A 276 -1.89 -1.07 -21.12
C ASP A 276 -1.74 0.45 -21.38
N LEU A 277 -2.52 1.30 -20.69
CA LEU A 277 -2.38 2.77 -20.75
C LEU A 277 -1.03 3.23 -20.21
N LEU A 278 -0.59 2.67 -19.10
CA LEU A 278 0.70 2.99 -18.49
C LEU A 278 1.87 2.59 -19.40
N ASP A 279 1.82 1.39 -19.98
CA ASP A 279 2.85 0.92 -20.90
C ASP A 279 2.94 1.82 -22.14
N ALA A 280 1.81 2.29 -22.68
CA ALA A 280 1.76 3.26 -23.78
C ALA A 280 2.35 4.62 -23.36
N ALA A 281 2.02 5.13 -22.16
CA ALA A 281 2.58 6.37 -21.64
C ALA A 281 4.10 6.29 -21.41
N ILE A 282 4.60 5.14 -20.94
CA ILE A 282 6.04 4.90 -20.77
C ILE A 282 6.75 4.98 -22.12
N LEU A 283 6.22 4.34 -23.18
CA LEU A 283 6.80 4.33 -24.52
C LEU A 283 6.82 5.75 -25.12
N SER A 284 5.71 6.49 -25.02
CA SER A 284 5.63 7.86 -25.52
C SER A 284 6.67 8.77 -24.87
N ASN A 285 6.78 8.71 -23.55
CA ASN A 285 7.75 9.47 -22.78
C ASN A 285 9.23 9.11 -23.07
N GLU A 286 9.53 7.90 -23.55
CA GLU A 286 10.88 7.49 -23.98
C GLU A 286 11.23 8.06 -25.36
N THR A 287 10.25 8.25 -26.23
CA THR A 287 10.43 8.77 -27.58
C THR A 287 10.73 10.27 -27.56
N GLU A 288 10.03 11.03 -26.72
CA GLU A 288 10.26 12.47 -26.55
C GLU A 288 11.66 12.79 -26.01
N THR A 289 12.19 11.95 -25.11
CA THR A 289 13.54 12.14 -24.52
C THR A 289 14.69 11.89 -25.52
N LYS A 290 14.42 11.20 -26.66
CA LYS A 290 15.45 10.94 -27.70
C LYS A 290 15.53 12.04 -28.76
N HIS A 291 14.60 12.99 -28.73
CA HIS A 291 14.51 14.08 -29.71
C HIS A 291 14.84 15.45 -29.12
N THR A 292 15.19 15.50 -27.84
CA THR A 292 15.75 16.68 -27.13
C THR A 292 17.21 16.44 -26.79
#